data_df648feee8dadc682fa4a2048a021be8
#
_entry.id   df648feee8dadc682fa4a2048a021be8
#
_cell.length_a   1.000
_cell.length_b   1.000
_cell.length_c   1.000
_cell.angle_alpha   90.00
_cell.angle_beta   90.00
_cell.angle_gamma   90.00
#
_symmetry.space_group_name_H-M   'P 1'
#
loop_
_entity.id
_entity.type
_entity.pdbx_description
1 polymer ?
#
loop_
_entity_poly.entity_id
_entity_poly.type
_entity_poly.pdbx_seq_one_letter_code
_entity_poly.pdbx_strand_id
1 'polypeptide(L)'
;MNWEERLHRWNADLYDQEETQTDDVDLLRSWVGAQSQRILEVACGSGRILLPLARDGHRLTGIDRDSLMVARLFAKADDTIGFTVTLDDATACDWGQGYDVVVLGGNILMNIVSDGDQMEDQRLFLLKAFGALQPGGHLFLDGDARLRPDKAHSDTGERVIFQGTDSHGVSGRFSLTDEAYDPDGKILSGTRRWALTAPDGERWEKAQPFRKVWATVPDIDGWLADAGFAVERRWAGYEGRPIDEGTWRAAYWAQKPQSN
;
A
#
# COMPACT_ATOMS: atom_id res chain seq x y z
N MET A 1 -15.46 -25.29 2.47
CA MET A 1 -14.46 -24.22 2.27
C MET A 1 -13.10 -24.79 2.60
N ASN A 2 -12.16 -24.67 1.68
CA ASN A 2 -10.78 -25.13 1.90
C ASN A 2 -10.00 -24.12 2.79
N TRP A 3 -8.79 -24.50 3.23
CA TRP A 3 -8.01 -23.66 4.14
C TRP A 3 -7.45 -22.39 3.48
N GLU A 4 -7.18 -22.39 2.17
CA GLU A 4 -6.72 -21.19 1.45
C GLU A 4 -7.84 -20.13 1.41
N GLU A 5 -9.08 -20.54 1.19
CA GLU A 5 -10.25 -19.64 1.24
C GLU A 5 -10.50 -19.11 2.65
N ARG A 6 -10.31 -19.95 3.70
CA ARG A 6 -10.40 -19.52 5.10
C ARG A 6 -9.32 -18.51 5.44
N LEU A 7 -8.07 -18.77 5.03
CA LEU A 7 -6.94 -17.87 5.22
C LEU A 7 -7.18 -16.52 4.56
N HIS A 8 -7.61 -16.52 3.30
CA HIS A 8 -7.88 -15.30 2.56
C HIS A 8 -8.93 -14.44 3.27
N ARG A 9 -10.03 -15.06 3.72
CA ARG A 9 -11.06 -14.35 4.51
C ARG A 9 -10.55 -13.85 5.85
N TRP A 10 -9.83 -14.69 6.58
CA TRP A 10 -9.26 -14.31 7.86
C TRP A 10 -8.33 -13.11 7.72
N ASN A 11 -7.43 -13.12 6.74
CA ASN A 11 -6.55 -11.98 6.47
C ASN A 11 -7.32 -10.69 6.17
N ALA A 12 -8.38 -10.77 5.36
CA ALA A 12 -9.18 -9.59 5.02
C ALA A 12 -9.99 -9.06 6.21
N ASP A 13 -10.51 -9.97 7.08
CA ASP A 13 -11.20 -9.57 8.31
C ASP A 13 -10.25 -8.89 9.29
N LEU A 14 -9.07 -9.48 9.51
CA LEU A 14 -8.09 -8.93 10.44
C LEU A 14 -7.50 -7.62 9.91
N TYR A 15 -7.29 -7.48 8.61
CA TYR A 15 -6.88 -6.20 8.03
C TYR A 15 -7.87 -5.08 8.41
N ASP A 16 -9.17 -5.29 8.22
CA ASP A 16 -10.19 -4.29 8.56
C ASP A 16 -10.30 -4.02 10.08
N GLN A 17 -9.95 -4.98 10.92
CA GLN A 17 -9.94 -4.83 12.39
C GLN A 17 -8.71 -4.09 12.92
N GLU A 18 -7.55 -4.32 12.32
CA GLU A 18 -6.24 -3.84 12.83
C GLU A 18 -5.75 -2.57 12.12
N GLU A 19 -5.99 -2.45 10.79
CA GLU A 19 -5.55 -1.30 10.00
C GLU A 19 -6.52 -0.12 10.11
N THR A 20 -6.68 0.38 11.34
CA THR A 20 -7.63 1.46 11.68
C THR A 20 -6.97 2.84 11.76
N GLN A 21 -5.66 2.95 11.59
CA GLN A 21 -4.94 4.23 11.58
C GLN A 21 -5.38 5.09 10.39
N THR A 22 -5.52 6.39 10.62
CA THR A 22 -6.00 7.36 9.63
C THR A 22 -5.03 8.49 9.35
N ASP A 23 -3.86 8.52 9.98
CA ASP A 23 -2.90 9.63 9.87
C ASP A 23 -2.48 9.92 8.42
N ASP A 24 -2.30 8.87 7.61
CA ASP A 24 -2.03 8.97 6.18
C ASP A 24 -3.22 9.54 5.39
N VAL A 25 -4.44 9.11 5.75
CA VAL A 25 -5.68 9.59 5.14
C VAL A 25 -5.88 11.06 5.47
N ASP A 26 -5.69 11.46 6.73
CA ASP A 26 -5.86 12.84 7.18
C ASP A 26 -4.82 13.76 6.52
N LEU A 27 -3.57 13.30 6.38
CA LEU A 27 -2.54 14.01 5.63
C LEU A 27 -2.96 14.18 4.17
N LEU A 28 -3.34 13.09 3.50
CA LEU A 28 -3.76 13.11 2.10
C LEU A 28 -4.93 14.07 1.89
N ARG A 29 -5.96 14.02 2.73
CA ARG A 29 -7.11 14.95 2.71
C ARG A 29 -6.66 16.41 2.80
N SER A 30 -5.68 16.69 3.67
CA SER A 30 -5.14 18.05 3.84
C SER A 30 -4.42 18.56 2.59
N TRP A 31 -3.83 17.65 1.79
CA TRP A 31 -3.11 18.00 0.57
C TRP A 31 -4.04 18.09 -0.66
N VAL A 32 -5.00 17.19 -0.75
CA VAL A 32 -6.03 17.19 -1.82
C VAL A 32 -6.95 18.41 -1.71
N GLY A 33 -7.31 18.81 -0.49
CA GLY A 33 -8.21 19.95 -0.23
C GLY A 33 -9.68 19.64 -0.51
N ALA A 34 -10.53 20.66 -0.38
CA ALA A 34 -11.99 20.49 -0.44
C ALA A 34 -12.60 20.59 -1.86
N GLN A 35 -11.81 20.98 -2.86
CA GLN A 35 -12.31 21.02 -4.25
C GLN A 35 -12.40 19.61 -4.81
N SER A 36 -13.54 19.27 -5.44
CA SER A 36 -13.73 17.93 -6.02
C SER A 36 -12.65 17.62 -7.06
N GLN A 37 -11.95 16.52 -6.85
CA GLN A 37 -10.84 16.02 -7.68
C GLN A 37 -11.23 14.66 -8.29
N ARG A 38 -10.61 14.31 -9.42
CA ARG A 38 -10.60 12.95 -9.98
C ARG A 38 -9.39 12.21 -9.43
N ILE A 39 -9.63 11.23 -8.58
CA ILE A 39 -8.58 10.52 -7.85
C ILE A 39 -8.54 9.06 -8.26
N LEU A 40 -7.35 8.54 -8.56
CA LEU A 40 -7.08 7.12 -8.72
C LEU A 40 -6.35 6.60 -7.49
N GLU A 41 -6.89 5.60 -6.82
CA GLU A 41 -6.17 4.83 -5.79
C GLU A 41 -5.78 3.47 -6.34
N VAL A 42 -4.50 3.14 -6.30
CA VAL A 42 -3.96 1.85 -6.73
C VAL A 42 -3.76 0.96 -5.53
N ALA A 43 -4.23 -0.30 -5.62
CA ALA A 43 -4.39 -1.24 -4.52
C ALA A 43 -5.33 -0.71 -3.43
N CYS A 44 -6.54 -0.31 -3.84
CA CYS A 44 -7.52 0.33 -2.96
C CYS A 44 -8.09 -0.60 -1.86
N GLY A 45 -7.87 -1.90 -1.97
CA GLY A 45 -8.27 -2.90 -0.98
C GLY A 45 -9.74 -2.78 -0.56
N SER A 46 -9.96 -2.78 0.74
CA SER A 46 -11.29 -2.61 1.34
C SER A 46 -11.73 -1.15 1.50
N GLY A 47 -10.99 -0.20 0.87
CA GLY A 47 -11.38 1.20 0.76
C GLY A 47 -11.01 2.07 1.96
N ARG A 48 -9.96 1.75 2.70
CA ARG A 48 -9.51 2.54 3.87
C ARG A 48 -9.20 4.00 3.52
N ILE A 49 -8.60 4.24 2.36
CA ILE A 49 -8.33 5.58 1.82
C ILE A 49 -9.46 6.04 0.89
N LEU A 50 -9.91 5.18 -0.03
CA LEU A 50 -10.89 5.51 -1.06
C LEU A 50 -12.22 6.03 -0.47
N LEU A 51 -12.78 5.33 0.51
CA LEU A 51 -14.10 5.69 1.05
C LEU A 51 -14.13 7.04 1.76
N PRO A 52 -13.15 7.42 2.61
CA PRO A 52 -13.07 8.76 3.17
C PRO A 52 -13.02 9.87 2.10
N LEU A 53 -12.20 9.71 1.07
CA LEU A 53 -12.08 10.70 -0.02
C LEU A 53 -13.38 10.79 -0.86
N ALA A 54 -14.04 9.65 -1.10
CA ALA A 54 -15.33 9.64 -1.79
C ALA A 54 -16.43 10.35 -0.97
N ARG A 55 -16.43 10.20 0.37
CA ARG A 55 -17.33 10.93 1.27
C ARG A 55 -17.05 12.43 1.31
N ASP A 56 -15.83 12.86 1.06
CA ASP A 56 -15.45 14.27 0.93
C ASP A 56 -15.90 14.89 -0.41
N GLY A 57 -16.51 14.08 -1.31
CA GLY A 57 -17.05 14.55 -2.59
C GLY A 57 -16.09 14.49 -3.77
N HIS A 58 -14.97 13.79 -3.64
CA HIS A 58 -14.08 13.51 -4.76
C HIS A 58 -14.62 12.38 -5.63
N ARG A 59 -14.15 12.32 -6.90
CA ARG A 59 -14.51 11.27 -7.86
C ARG A 59 -13.43 10.19 -7.85
N LEU A 60 -13.73 9.05 -7.25
CA LEU A 60 -12.76 7.99 -7.01
C LEU A 60 -12.82 6.90 -8.07
N THR A 61 -11.64 6.48 -8.50
CA THR A 61 -11.42 5.20 -9.19
C THR A 61 -10.45 4.39 -8.36
N GLY A 62 -10.79 3.13 -8.08
CA GLY A 62 -9.91 2.18 -7.42
C GLY A 62 -9.43 1.10 -8.38
N ILE A 63 -8.23 0.59 -8.18
CA ILE A 63 -7.74 -0.65 -8.80
C ILE A 63 -7.32 -1.58 -7.68
N ASP A 64 -7.83 -2.81 -7.67
CA ASP A 64 -7.34 -3.86 -6.78
C ASP A 64 -7.55 -5.23 -7.42
N ARG A 65 -6.66 -6.18 -7.14
CA ARG A 65 -6.75 -7.55 -7.66
C ARG A 65 -7.49 -8.50 -6.73
N ASP A 66 -7.73 -8.10 -5.49
CA ASP A 66 -8.35 -8.93 -4.47
C ASP A 66 -9.86 -8.74 -4.45
N SER A 67 -10.60 -9.67 -5.05
CA SER A 67 -12.05 -9.63 -5.15
C SER A 67 -12.75 -9.61 -3.78
N LEU A 68 -12.14 -10.21 -2.75
CA LEU A 68 -12.72 -10.21 -1.40
C LEU A 68 -12.55 -8.85 -0.73
N MET A 69 -11.40 -8.21 -0.89
CA MET A 69 -11.18 -6.85 -0.40
C MET A 69 -12.11 -5.86 -1.11
N VAL A 70 -12.27 -5.98 -2.43
CA VAL A 70 -13.20 -5.16 -3.21
C VAL A 70 -14.66 -5.38 -2.78
N ALA A 71 -15.06 -6.63 -2.51
CA ALA A 71 -16.40 -6.91 -1.99
C ALA A 71 -16.64 -6.24 -0.62
N ARG A 72 -15.64 -6.18 0.25
CA ARG A 72 -15.69 -5.46 1.53
C ARG A 72 -15.77 -3.94 1.34
N LEU A 73 -15.06 -3.40 0.37
CA LEU A 73 -15.17 -1.99 0.01
C LEU A 73 -16.63 -1.65 -0.33
N PHE A 74 -17.26 -2.41 -1.23
CA PHE A 74 -18.67 -2.20 -1.58
C PHE A 74 -19.62 -2.41 -0.39
N ALA A 75 -19.35 -3.36 0.50
CA ALA A 75 -20.16 -3.59 1.70
C ALA A 75 -20.08 -2.44 2.72
N LYS A 76 -18.98 -1.67 2.74
CA LYS A 76 -18.79 -0.49 3.62
C LYS A 76 -19.22 0.82 2.99
N ALA A 77 -19.44 0.83 1.68
CA ALA A 77 -19.93 2.00 0.95
C ALA A 77 -21.41 2.22 1.24
N ASP A 78 -21.82 3.48 1.32
CA ASP A 78 -23.22 3.85 1.30
C ASP A 78 -23.65 4.27 -0.12
N ASP A 79 -24.96 4.23 -0.40
CA ASP A 79 -25.51 4.48 -1.74
C ASP A 79 -25.32 5.94 -2.21
N THR A 80 -24.83 6.83 -1.36
CA THR A 80 -24.68 8.26 -1.66
C THR A 80 -23.32 8.62 -2.23
N ILE A 81 -22.32 7.75 -2.10
CA ILE A 81 -20.95 7.99 -2.55
C ILE A 81 -20.70 7.35 -3.91
N GLY A 82 -20.13 8.13 -4.84
CA GLY A 82 -19.81 7.67 -6.20
C GLY A 82 -18.33 7.30 -6.35
N PHE A 83 -18.05 6.03 -6.67
CA PHE A 83 -16.73 5.57 -7.08
C PHE A 83 -16.84 4.41 -8.07
N THR A 84 -15.75 4.10 -8.74
CA THR A 84 -15.61 2.91 -9.60
C THR A 84 -14.41 2.08 -9.15
N VAL A 85 -14.47 0.77 -9.33
CA VAL A 85 -13.34 -0.12 -9.03
C VAL A 85 -13.10 -1.06 -10.21
N THR A 86 -11.84 -1.13 -10.63
CA THR A 86 -11.36 -2.13 -11.59
C THR A 86 -10.74 -3.28 -10.81
N LEU A 87 -11.31 -4.46 -10.93
CA LEU A 87 -10.76 -5.69 -10.34
C LEU A 87 -9.72 -6.27 -11.29
N ASP A 88 -8.46 -5.88 -11.13
CA ASP A 88 -7.36 -6.29 -12.01
C ASP A 88 -5.99 -6.13 -11.33
N ASP A 89 -4.95 -6.69 -11.91
CA ASP A 89 -3.58 -6.52 -11.45
C ASP A 89 -3.01 -5.18 -11.93
N ALA A 90 -2.73 -4.30 -10.98
CA ALA A 90 -2.19 -2.96 -11.26
C ALA A 90 -0.84 -2.98 -11.98
N THR A 91 -0.06 -4.07 -11.89
CA THR A 91 1.19 -4.20 -12.65
C THR A 91 0.92 -4.29 -14.15
N ALA A 92 -0.16 -4.94 -14.54
CA ALA A 92 -0.48 -5.30 -15.92
C ALA A 92 -1.58 -4.43 -16.56
N CYS A 93 -2.60 -3.99 -15.79
CA CYS A 93 -3.76 -3.30 -16.34
C CYS A 93 -3.45 -1.84 -16.75
N ASP A 94 -4.31 -1.28 -17.59
CA ASP A 94 -4.32 0.16 -17.87
C ASP A 94 -4.93 0.93 -16.68
N TRP A 95 -4.26 1.98 -16.23
CA TRP A 95 -4.75 2.85 -15.16
C TRP A 95 -5.67 3.97 -15.66
N GLY A 96 -5.80 4.15 -16.97
CA GLY A 96 -6.48 5.30 -17.56
C GLY A 96 -5.66 6.58 -17.45
N GLN A 97 -6.30 7.73 -17.71
CA GLN A 97 -5.63 9.03 -17.78
C GLN A 97 -6.51 10.17 -17.27
N GLY A 98 -5.89 11.32 -17.03
CA GLY A 98 -6.57 12.57 -16.70
C GLY A 98 -7.02 12.67 -15.25
N TYR A 99 -6.30 12.00 -14.34
CA TYR A 99 -6.53 12.16 -12.90
C TYR A 99 -5.83 13.42 -12.38
N ASP A 100 -6.50 14.07 -11.42
CA ASP A 100 -5.92 15.19 -10.66
C ASP A 100 -4.94 14.66 -9.62
N VAL A 101 -5.25 13.50 -9.03
CA VAL A 101 -4.41 12.85 -8.02
C VAL A 101 -4.35 11.35 -8.30
N VAL A 102 -3.14 10.78 -8.18
CA VAL A 102 -2.91 9.35 -8.07
C VAL A 102 -2.41 9.05 -6.67
N VAL A 103 -2.98 8.03 -6.03
CA VAL A 103 -2.63 7.60 -4.67
C VAL A 103 -1.96 6.23 -4.73
N LEU A 104 -0.72 6.18 -4.29
CA LEU A 104 0.06 4.98 -4.02
C LEU A 104 0.29 4.89 -2.51
N GLY A 105 -0.79 4.63 -1.76
CA GLY A 105 -0.81 4.64 -0.31
C GLY A 105 -0.56 3.26 0.32
N GLY A 106 -0.41 3.24 1.64
CA GLY A 106 -0.37 2.00 2.40
C GLY A 106 0.87 1.13 2.11
N ASN A 107 2.01 1.73 1.81
CA ASN A 107 3.26 0.99 1.55
C ASN A 107 3.22 0.11 0.29
N ILE A 108 2.42 0.49 -0.74
CA ILE A 108 2.23 -0.35 -1.93
C ILE A 108 3.54 -0.62 -2.68
N LEU A 109 4.46 0.36 -2.79
CA LEU A 109 5.72 0.14 -3.52
C LEU A 109 6.50 -1.04 -2.97
N MET A 110 6.64 -1.15 -1.65
CA MET A 110 7.35 -2.27 -1.02
C MET A 110 6.63 -3.61 -1.21
N ASN A 111 5.33 -3.58 -1.51
CA ASN A 111 4.49 -4.76 -1.67
C ASN A 111 4.33 -5.22 -3.12
N ILE A 112 4.92 -4.51 -4.09
CA ILE A 112 5.00 -4.96 -5.48
C ILE A 112 5.89 -6.20 -5.51
N VAL A 113 5.32 -7.32 -5.95
CA VAL A 113 6.02 -8.60 -6.07
C VAL A 113 5.98 -9.03 -7.52
N SER A 114 7.15 -9.27 -8.11
CA SER A 114 7.31 -9.86 -9.42
C SER A 114 8.36 -10.97 -9.39
N ASP A 115 8.39 -11.76 -10.45
CA ASP A 115 9.45 -12.74 -10.68
C ASP A 115 10.73 -12.10 -11.25
N GLY A 116 10.69 -10.78 -11.55
CA GLY A 116 11.76 -10.00 -12.15
C GLY A 116 12.53 -9.14 -11.16
N ASP A 117 13.01 -7.99 -11.63
CA ASP A 117 13.66 -6.97 -10.82
C ASP A 117 12.61 -6.11 -10.12
N GLN A 118 12.42 -6.35 -8.82
CA GLN A 118 11.45 -5.61 -8.01
C GLN A 118 11.72 -4.09 -7.96
N MET A 119 12.99 -3.67 -8.07
CA MET A 119 13.35 -2.26 -8.14
C MET A 119 12.84 -1.62 -9.42
N GLU A 120 13.00 -2.32 -10.53
CA GLU A 120 12.48 -1.86 -11.83
C GLU A 120 10.95 -1.81 -11.82
N ASP A 121 10.28 -2.79 -11.21
CA ASP A 121 8.82 -2.78 -11.08
C ASP A 121 8.33 -1.60 -10.24
N GLN A 122 9.03 -1.27 -9.15
CA GLN A 122 8.72 -0.07 -8.35
C GLN A 122 8.86 1.21 -9.18
N ARG A 123 9.91 1.33 -10.02
CA ARG A 123 10.08 2.45 -10.96
C ARG A 123 8.96 2.52 -11.99
N LEU A 124 8.59 1.37 -12.57
CA LEU A 124 7.49 1.28 -13.54
C LEU A 124 6.15 1.74 -12.95
N PHE A 125 5.89 1.45 -11.68
CA PHE A 125 4.70 1.97 -10.99
C PHE A 125 4.67 3.50 -10.95
N LEU A 126 5.80 4.15 -10.69
CA LEU A 126 5.89 5.62 -10.71
C LEU A 126 5.70 6.18 -12.12
N LEU A 127 6.23 5.52 -13.14
CA LEU A 127 5.98 5.89 -14.55
C LEU A 127 4.50 5.74 -14.94
N LYS A 128 3.83 4.66 -14.49
CA LYS A 128 2.39 4.48 -14.69
C LYS A 128 1.59 5.58 -13.99
N ALA A 129 1.96 5.95 -12.76
CA ALA A 129 1.33 7.05 -12.04
C ALA A 129 1.48 8.38 -12.79
N PHE A 130 2.69 8.65 -13.30
CA PHE A 130 2.94 9.84 -14.12
C PHE A 130 2.08 9.84 -15.39
N GLY A 131 1.96 8.69 -16.07
CA GLY A 131 1.11 8.53 -17.27
C GLY A 131 -0.38 8.78 -17.00
N ALA A 132 -0.87 8.33 -15.84
CA ALA A 132 -2.27 8.46 -15.44
C ALA A 132 -2.66 9.90 -15.07
N LEU A 133 -1.73 10.69 -14.56
CA LEU A 133 -1.97 12.07 -14.15
C LEU A 133 -2.15 13.01 -15.34
N GLN A 134 -3.04 13.98 -15.19
CA GLN A 134 -3.06 15.16 -16.07
C GLN A 134 -1.87 16.10 -15.78
N PRO A 135 -1.47 16.98 -16.71
CA PRO A 135 -0.50 18.05 -16.43
C PRO A 135 -0.96 18.92 -15.24
N GLY A 136 -0.08 19.13 -14.27
CA GLY A 136 -0.39 19.81 -13.00
C GLY A 136 -0.99 18.93 -11.93
N GLY A 137 -1.31 17.67 -12.22
CA GLY A 137 -1.80 16.69 -11.25
C GLY A 137 -0.70 16.19 -10.31
N HIS A 138 -1.10 15.52 -9.21
CA HIS A 138 -0.20 15.15 -8.14
C HIS A 138 -0.22 13.66 -7.83
N LEU A 139 0.93 13.13 -7.49
CA LEU A 139 1.08 11.82 -6.87
C LEU A 139 1.17 11.99 -5.35
N PHE A 140 0.32 11.28 -4.61
CA PHE A 140 0.55 10.93 -3.22
C PHE A 140 1.22 9.56 -3.17
N LEU A 141 2.35 9.49 -2.50
CA LEU A 141 3.07 8.24 -2.27
C LEU A 141 3.47 8.17 -0.80
N ASP A 142 3.18 7.06 -0.13
CA ASP A 142 3.71 6.81 1.20
C ASP A 142 4.21 5.37 1.35
N GLY A 143 5.18 5.21 2.22
CA GLY A 143 5.70 3.89 2.53
C GLY A 143 6.91 3.90 3.43
N ASP A 144 7.26 2.70 3.87
CA ASP A 144 8.47 2.48 4.66
C ASP A 144 9.69 2.81 3.78
N ALA A 145 10.43 3.82 4.21
CA ALA A 145 11.64 4.28 3.54
C ALA A 145 12.57 4.89 4.57
N ARG A 146 13.87 4.66 4.41
CA ARG A 146 14.92 5.21 5.28
C ARG A 146 15.84 6.10 4.48
N LEU A 147 16.49 7.04 5.17
CA LEU A 147 17.47 7.90 4.53
C LEU A 147 18.66 7.09 3.95
N ARG A 148 19.04 6.01 4.61
CA ARG A 148 20.10 5.08 4.19
C ARG A 148 19.65 3.65 4.41
N PRO A 149 20.24 2.67 3.69
CA PRO A 149 20.04 1.27 3.99
C PRO A 149 20.38 0.99 5.47
N ASP A 150 19.60 0.14 6.11
CA ASP A 150 19.95 -0.38 7.43
C ASP A 150 21.27 -1.18 7.38
N LYS A 151 21.86 -1.42 8.55
CA LYS A 151 22.95 -2.39 8.64
C LYS A 151 22.40 -3.78 8.39
N ALA A 152 23.24 -4.65 7.81
CA ALA A 152 22.92 -6.06 7.71
C ALA A 152 22.53 -6.62 9.09
N HIS A 153 21.39 -7.24 9.17
CA HIS A 153 20.90 -7.87 10.39
C HIS A 153 20.09 -9.12 10.07
N SER A 154 19.98 -9.99 11.05
CA SER A 154 19.07 -11.12 11.03
C SER A 154 18.38 -11.24 12.39
N ASP A 155 17.09 -11.54 12.37
CA ASP A 155 16.29 -11.79 13.55
C ASP A 155 15.51 -13.10 13.36
N THR A 156 15.74 -14.07 14.25
CA THR A 156 15.01 -15.34 14.27
C THR A 156 13.78 -15.30 15.16
N GLY A 157 13.51 -14.15 15.79
CA GLY A 157 12.31 -13.93 16.58
C GLY A 157 11.04 -13.96 15.76
N GLU A 158 9.92 -14.08 16.45
CA GLU A 158 8.59 -13.96 15.83
C GLU A 158 8.04 -12.56 16.05
N ARG A 159 7.67 -11.88 14.95
CA ARG A 159 6.97 -10.61 14.98
C ARG A 159 5.53 -10.80 14.52
N VAL A 160 4.58 -10.75 15.45
CA VAL A 160 3.15 -10.87 15.14
C VAL A 160 2.67 -9.61 14.42
N ILE A 161 2.01 -9.80 13.28
CA ILE A 161 1.42 -8.73 12.47
C ILE A 161 -0.07 -8.62 12.75
N PHE A 162 -0.81 -9.73 12.65
CA PHE A 162 -2.23 -9.82 12.98
C PHE A 162 -2.48 -10.98 13.94
N GLN A 163 -3.37 -10.77 14.93
CA GLN A 163 -3.83 -11.84 15.81
C GLN A 163 -5.27 -11.56 16.21
N GLY A 164 -6.16 -12.50 15.93
CA GLY A 164 -7.56 -12.32 16.29
C GLY A 164 -8.46 -13.42 15.74
N THR A 165 -9.75 -13.14 15.76
CA THR A 165 -10.80 -14.04 15.29
C THR A 165 -11.60 -13.34 14.21
N ASP A 166 -11.78 -14.01 13.07
CA ASP A 166 -12.59 -13.50 11.98
C ASP A 166 -14.10 -13.56 12.27
N SER A 167 -14.91 -12.99 11.41
CA SER A 167 -16.38 -12.98 11.52
C SER A 167 -17.04 -14.36 11.44
N HIS A 168 -16.27 -15.41 11.13
CA HIS A 168 -16.72 -16.81 11.02
C HIS A 168 -16.19 -17.69 12.15
N GLY A 169 -15.52 -17.07 13.15
CA GLY A 169 -15.00 -17.76 14.32
C GLY A 169 -13.66 -18.49 14.11
N VAL A 170 -12.98 -18.26 12.99
CA VAL A 170 -11.60 -18.74 12.79
C VAL A 170 -10.65 -17.84 13.57
N SER A 171 -9.98 -18.41 14.56
CA SER A 171 -8.99 -17.71 15.38
C SER A 171 -7.59 -18.00 14.88
N GLY A 172 -6.68 -17.04 15.01
CA GLY A 172 -5.30 -17.29 14.62
C GLY A 172 -4.40 -16.09 14.67
N ARG A 173 -3.21 -16.27 14.10
CA ARG A 173 -2.22 -15.22 13.95
C ARG A 173 -1.48 -15.31 12.61
N PHE A 174 -1.08 -14.15 12.13
CA PHE A 174 -0.11 -13.96 11.06
C PHE A 174 1.13 -13.32 11.64
N SER A 175 2.28 -13.90 11.39
CA SER A 175 3.56 -13.42 11.89
C SER A 175 4.67 -13.50 10.83
N LEU A 176 5.75 -12.77 11.07
CA LEU A 176 7.00 -12.85 10.32
C LEU A 176 8.08 -13.45 11.22
N THR A 177 8.89 -14.35 10.67
CA THR A 177 10.04 -14.96 11.34
C THR A 177 11.24 -15.00 10.40
N ASP A 178 12.42 -15.25 10.96
CA ASP A 178 13.65 -15.41 10.21
C ASP A 178 13.93 -14.20 9.30
N GLU A 179 13.61 -13.00 9.79
CA GLU A 179 13.81 -11.76 9.02
C GLU A 179 15.30 -11.45 8.89
N ALA A 180 15.75 -11.15 7.68
CA ALA A 180 17.12 -10.76 7.39
C ALA A 180 17.12 -9.61 6.38
N TYR A 181 18.03 -8.64 6.58
CA TYR A 181 18.22 -7.52 5.68
C TYR A 181 19.62 -7.52 5.06
N ASP A 182 19.66 -7.47 3.73
CA ASP A 182 20.86 -7.27 2.92
C ASP A 182 20.94 -5.80 2.47
N PRO A 183 21.88 -4.99 2.99
CA PRO A 183 21.99 -3.59 2.63
C PRO A 183 22.48 -3.34 1.19
N ASP A 184 23.25 -4.26 0.61
CA ASP A 184 23.81 -4.10 -0.74
C ASP A 184 22.68 -4.22 -1.78
N GLY A 185 21.82 -5.23 -1.62
CA GLY A 185 20.62 -5.41 -2.45
C GLY A 185 19.41 -4.64 -1.96
N LYS A 186 19.48 -4.02 -0.77
CA LYS A 186 18.32 -3.39 -0.07
C LYS A 186 17.15 -4.36 0.08
N ILE A 187 17.46 -5.62 0.41
CA ILE A 187 16.50 -6.72 0.43
C ILE A 187 16.16 -7.10 1.85
N LEU A 188 14.88 -6.99 2.19
CA LEU A 188 14.29 -7.63 3.35
C LEU A 188 13.73 -8.99 2.94
N SER A 189 14.14 -10.04 3.60
CA SER A 189 13.67 -11.42 3.41
C SER A 189 13.23 -12.03 4.73
N GLY A 190 12.44 -13.08 4.67
CA GLY A 190 11.99 -13.82 5.86
C GLY A 190 10.91 -14.84 5.51
N THR A 191 10.21 -15.29 6.54
CA THR A 191 9.11 -16.26 6.42
C THR A 191 7.83 -15.67 6.98
N ARG A 192 6.77 -15.63 6.17
CA ARG A 192 5.40 -15.39 6.61
C ARG A 192 4.85 -16.67 7.20
N ARG A 193 4.26 -16.60 8.39
CA ARG A 193 3.63 -17.74 9.07
C ARG A 193 2.20 -17.43 9.44
N TRP A 194 1.32 -18.37 9.16
CA TRP A 194 -0.07 -18.35 9.60
C TRP A 194 -0.33 -19.59 10.44
N ALA A 195 -0.96 -19.39 11.59
CA ALA A 195 -1.45 -20.46 12.45
C ALA A 195 -2.91 -20.18 12.77
N LEU A 196 -3.82 -20.98 12.21
CA LEU A 196 -5.27 -20.78 12.30
C LEU A 196 -5.93 -21.97 12.99
N THR A 197 -7.03 -21.71 13.70
CA THR A 197 -7.88 -22.70 14.35
C THR A 197 -9.33 -22.42 13.99
N ALA A 198 -10.00 -23.37 13.38
CA ALA A 198 -11.42 -23.30 13.07
C ALA A 198 -12.30 -23.49 14.33
N PRO A 199 -13.59 -23.09 14.31
CA PRO A 199 -14.50 -23.24 15.46
C PRO A 199 -14.68 -24.68 15.97
N ASP A 200 -14.50 -25.67 15.09
CA ASP A 200 -14.54 -27.10 15.42
C ASP A 200 -13.24 -27.65 16.01
N GLY A 201 -12.22 -26.80 16.16
CA GLY A 201 -10.91 -27.13 16.72
C GLY A 201 -9.90 -27.65 15.68
N GLU A 202 -10.25 -27.73 14.39
CA GLU A 202 -9.29 -28.07 13.33
C GLU A 202 -8.22 -27.00 13.24
N ARG A 203 -6.94 -27.41 13.20
CA ARG A 203 -5.77 -26.51 13.13
C ARG A 203 -5.10 -26.60 11.77
N TRP A 204 -4.56 -25.45 11.34
CA TRP A 204 -3.83 -25.34 10.10
C TRP A 204 -2.69 -24.32 10.21
N GLU A 205 -1.61 -24.64 9.57
CA GLU A 205 -0.43 -23.79 9.53
C GLU A 205 0.07 -23.65 8.08
N LYS A 206 0.58 -22.47 7.76
CA LYS A 206 1.24 -22.19 6.49
C LYS A 206 2.50 -21.37 6.75
N ALA A 207 3.57 -21.73 6.07
CA ALA A 207 4.78 -20.95 6.01
C ALA A 207 5.11 -20.64 4.56
N GLN A 208 5.46 -19.38 4.28
CA GLN A 208 5.79 -18.91 2.94
C GLN A 208 6.97 -17.94 3.01
N PRO A 209 8.08 -18.18 2.31
CA PRO A 209 9.17 -17.22 2.24
C PRO A 209 8.69 -15.94 1.57
N PHE A 210 9.28 -14.82 1.93
CA PHE A 210 9.12 -13.56 1.24
C PHE A 210 10.45 -12.87 1.00
N ARG A 211 10.47 -12.03 -0.01
CA ARG A 211 11.56 -11.14 -0.36
C ARG A 211 10.96 -9.82 -0.83
N LYS A 212 11.44 -8.71 -0.30
CA LYS A 212 10.98 -7.37 -0.65
C LYS A 212 12.16 -6.44 -0.84
N VAL A 213 12.10 -5.58 -1.83
CA VAL A 213 13.03 -4.46 -1.95
C VAL A 213 12.56 -3.32 -1.08
N TRP A 214 13.42 -2.91 -0.16
CA TRP A 214 13.17 -1.79 0.74
C TRP A 214 13.95 -0.57 0.23
N ALA A 215 13.30 0.20 -0.65
CA ALA A 215 13.87 1.40 -1.25
C ALA A 215 14.24 2.45 -0.18
N THR A 216 15.32 3.14 -0.40
CA THR A 216 15.68 4.30 0.41
C THR A 216 15.00 5.58 -0.09
N VAL A 217 14.93 6.61 0.76
CA VAL A 217 14.45 7.93 0.36
C VAL A 217 15.18 8.46 -0.89
N PRO A 218 16.55 8.39 -0.98
CA PRO A 218 17.25 8.76 -2.21
C PRO A 218 16.88 7.95 -3.44
N ASP A 219 16.55 6.65 -3.31
CA ASP A 219 16.07 5.85 -4.44
C ASP A 219 14.73 6.37 -4.95
N ILE A 220 13.79 6.59 -4.04
CA ILE A 220 12.45 7.11 -4.38
C ILE A 220 12.56 8.51 -5.00
N ASP A 221 13.39 9.39 -4.43
CA ASP A 221 13.66 10.72 -5.00
C ASP A 221 14.19 10.64 -6.43
N GLY A 222 15.17 9.76 -6.67
CA GLY A 222 15.72 9.52 -8.00
C GLY A 222 14.68 9.00 -8.99
N TRP A 223 13.88 8.01 -8.58
CA TRP A 223 12.84 7.44 -9.45
C TRP A 223 11.71 8.42 -9.76
N LEU A 224 11.33 9.27 -8.80
CA LEU A 224 10.35 10.34 -9.04
C LEU A 224 10.90 11.35 -10.05
N ALA A 225 12.17 11.76 -9.90
CA ALA A 225 12.82 12.66 -10.84
C ALA A 225 12.95 12.05 -12.25
N ASP A 226 13.36 10.79 -12.35
CA ASP A 226 13.47 10.04 -13.62
C ASP A 226 12.10 9.91 -14.31
N ALA A 227 11.01 9.74 -13.55
CA ALA A 227 9.66 9.71 -14.07
C ALA A 227 9.14 11.10 -14.49
N GLY A 228 9.84 12.17 -14.14
CA GLY A 228 9.49 13.55 -14.49
C GLY A 228 8.71 14.31 -13.42
N PHE A 229 8.56 13.78 -12.22
CA PHE A 229 7.89 14.47 -11.13
C PHE A 229 8.74 15.58 -10.51
N ALA A 230 8.07 16.66 -10.08
CA ALA A 230 8.63 17.66 -9.17
C ALA A 230 8.11 17.38 -7.74
N VAL A 231 9.00 17.01 -6.83
CA VAL A 231 8.62 16.78 -5.42
C VAL A 231 8.38 18.10 -4.73
N GLU A 232 7.15 18.40 -4.33
CA GLU A 232 6.76 19.62 -3.63
C GLU A 232 6.82 19.48 -2.12
N ARG A 233 6.47 18.29 -1.62
CA ARG A 233 6.50 17.97 -0.17
C ARG A 233 7.05 16.56 0.04
N ARG A 234 7.88 16.44 1.07
CA ARG A 234 8.45 15.17 1.49
C ARG A 234 8.65 15.19 3.01
N TRP A 235 7.93 14.32 3.70
CA TRP A 235 7.91 14.29 5.16
C TRP A 235 8.33 12.93 5.71
N ALA A 236 8.95 12.92 6.89
CA ALA A 236 9.12 11.73 7.71
C ALA A 236 7.81 11.41 8.44
N GLY A 237 7.10 10.40 7.96
CA GLY A 237 5.74 10.08 8.43
C GLY A 237 4.72 11.14 7.99
N TYR A 238 3.72 11.38 8.82
CA TYR A 238 2.53 12.15 8.45
C TYR A 238 2.40 13.51 9.16
N GLU A 239 3.34 13.83 10.05
CA GLU A 239 3.28 15.01 10.95
C GLU A 239 4.09 16.23 10.44
N GLY A 240 4.51 16.23 9.18
CA GLY A 240 5.28 17.33 8.60
C GLY A 240 6.75 17.40 9.05
N ARG A 241 7.28 16.34 9.64
CA ARG A 241 8.68 16.29 10.08
C ARG A 241 9.64 16.20 8.88
N PRO A 242 10.80 16.83 8.94
CA PRO A 242 11.82 16.67 7.90
C PRO A 242 12.38 15.24 7.90
N ILE A 243 12.85 14.79 6.73
CA ILE A 243 13.58 13.52 6.60
C ILE A 243 14.93 13.63 7.31
N ASP A 244 15.23 12.68 8.17
CA ASP A 244 16.47 12.55 8.93
C ASP A 244 16.90 11.09 9.11
N GLU A 245 17.96 10.83 9.87
CA GLU A 245 18.48 9.49 10.13
C GLU A 245 17.51 8.60 10.94
N GLY A 246 16.53 9.17 11.61
CA GLY A 246 15.48 8.45 12.34
C GLY A 246 14.24 8.13 11.47
N THR A 247 14.24 8.57 10.23
CA THR A 247 13.12 8.32 9.31
C THR A 247 13.00 6.83 9.00
N TRP A 248 11.81 6.29 9.19
CA TRP A 248 11.47 4.90 8.84
C TRP A 248 10.29 4.81 7.86
N ARG A 249 9.59 5.92 7.66
CA ARG A 249 8.48 6.08 6.69
C ARG A 249 8.57 7.46 6.05
N ALA A 250 8.29 7.55 4.76
CA ALA A 250 8.24 8.80 4.04
C ALA A 250 6.90 8.97 3.32
N ALA A 251 6.37 10.20 3.34
CA ALA A 251 5.20 10.61 2.59
C ALA A 251 5.60 11.70 1.59
N TYR A 252 5.15 11.57 0.35
CA TYR A 252 5.47 12.43 -0.77
C TYR A 252 4.23 13.05 -1.38
N TRP A 253 4.36 14.30 -1.78
CA TRP A 253 3.46 15.00 -2.69
C TRP A 253 4.28 15.51 -3.86
N ALA A 254 4.09 14.89 -5.02
CA ALA A 254 4.91 15.14 -6.19
C ALA A 254 4.05 15.54 -7.40
N GLN A 255 4.36 16.65 -8.04
CA GLN A 255 3.58 17.18 -9.14
C GLN A 255 4.10 16.68 -10.50
N LYS A 256 3.18 16.29 -11.38
CA LYS A 256 3.45 16.25 -12.83
C LYS A 256 3.45 17.67 -13.37
N PRO A 257 4.58 18.21 -13.85
CA PRO A 257 4.64 19.57 -14.33
C PRO A 257 3.60 19.89 -15.42
N GLN A 258 3.21 21.16 -15.54
CA GLN A 258 2.38 21.61 -16.64
C GLN A 258 3.13 21.40 -17.96
N SER A 259 2.43 20.97 -19.00
CA SER A 259 3.00 20.96 -20.35
C SER A 259 3.20 22.42 -20.80
N ASN A 260 4.44 22.76 -21.15
CA ASN A 260 4.74 24.08 -21.73
C ASN A 260 4.08 24.24 -23.11
#